data_ee3bbe2570d6591c57a8d1a7af5e9baa
#
_entry.id   ee3bbe2570d6591c57a8d1a7af5e9baa
#
_cell.length_a   1.000
_cell.length_b   1.000
_cell.length_c   1.000
_cell.angle_alpha   90.00
_cell.angle_beta   90.00
_cell.angle_gamma   90.00
#
_symmetry.space_group_name_H-M   'P 1'
#
loop_
_entity.id
_entity.type
_entity.pdbx_description
1 polymer ?
#
loop_
_entity_poly.entity_id
_entity_poly.type
_entity_poly.pdbx_seq_one_letter_code
_entity_poly.pdbx_strand_id
1 'polypeptide(L)'
;VRAFAAAGRASLCLYEHITIYPPKNLTIPPVLCHRCPMRANYRMQRLYVENELRAGVSFDAGAQAAHYLTHVLRMKEGDEVLVFNGRDGEWKASLQPEGRKRLLLEPLEQTRPQPKPSELIYCFAPLKQGRLDYMVQKAVEMGAGVLQPVITQHTQALRLGTERIRANAIEAAEQCGVLSLPDCREALRFDRFLDQWDTSRRLIFCDEGHESDDPLSILTGLEPGPSGLLIGPEGGFSEEERQLLHRLPFVTAIPLGPRILRADTAAVAAMALVQAVLGDWRNAA
;
A
#
# COMPACT_ATOMS: atom_id res chain seq x y z
N VAL A 1 -26.29 39.05 -7.46
CA VAL A 1 -27.74 38.84 -7.50
C VAL A 1 -28.04 37.45 -8.05
N ARG A 2 -28.72 36.66 -7.25
CA ARG A 2 -29.36 35.34 -7.42
C ARG A 2 -28.54 34.11 -7.01
N ALA A 3 -29.06 33.55 -5.94
CA ALA A 3 -28.89 32.25 -5.38
C ALA A 3 -29.19 31.12 -6.37
N PHE A 4 -28.47 30.00 -6.23
CA PHE A 4 -29.01 28.70 -6.57
C PHE A 4 -28.70 27.72 -5.44
N ALA A 5 -29.78 27.19 -4.93
CA ALA A 5 -29.80 26.19 -3.87
C ALA A 5 -29.66 24.78 -4.44
N ALA A 6 -29.05 23.93 -3.61
CA ALA A 6 -29.29 22.49 -3.40
C ALA A 6 -29.38 21.56 -4.61
N ALA A 7 -28.47 20.62 -4.66
CA ALA A 7 -28.78 19.19 -4.83
C ALA A 7 -27.53 18.36 -4.49
N GLY A 8 -27.62 17.53 -3.46
CA GLY A 8 -26.62 16.51 -3.16
C GLY A 8 -26.57 15.48 -4.29
N ARG A 9 -25.39 15.15 -4.72
CA ARG A 9 -25.09 13.95 -5.51
C ARG A 9 -23.69 13.47 -5.21
N ALA A 10 -23.62 12.19 -5.07
CA ALA A 10 -22.46 11.35 -4.90
C ALA A 10 -21.22 11.87 -5.65
N SER A 11 -20.11 11.90 -4.91
CA SER A 11 -18.78 12.16 -5.45
C SER A 11 -18.40 10.99 -6.35
N LEU A 12 -18.60 11.15 -7.67
CA LEU A 12 -17.90 10.34 -8.66
C LEU A 12 -16.46 10.82 -8.70
N CYS A 13 -15.55 10.00 -8.18
CA CYS A 13 -14.13 10.19 -8.35
C CYS A 13 -13.78 9.93 -9.83
N LEU A 14 -13.72 11.00 -10.63
CA LEU A 14 -13.17 10.97 -11.98
C LEU A 14 -11.63 10.91 -11.86
N TYR A 15 -11.08 9.71 -11.95
CA TYR A 15 -9.67 9.55 -12.28
C TYR A 15 -9.51 9.74 -13.79
N GLU A 16 -9.10 10.95 -14.19
CA GLU A 16 -8.58 11.15 -15.54
C GLU A 16 -7.24 10.42 -15.67
N HIS A 17 -7.15 9.55 -16.66
CA HIS A 17 -5.96 8.83 -17.04
C HIS A 17 -4.83 9.80 -17.38
N ILE A 18 -3.77 9.83 -16.58
CA ILE A 18 -2.52 10.48 -16.99
C ILE A 18 -1.89 9.58 -18.06
N THR A 19 -2.18 9.88 -19.31
CA THR A 19 -1.49 9.28 -20.45
C THR A 19 -0.22 10.08 -20.71
N ILE A 20 0.92 9.57 -20.27
CA ILE A 20 2.22 10.12 -20.65
C ILE A 20 2.47 9.74 -22.10
N TYR A 21 2.33 10.67 -23.03
CA TYR A 21 2.71 10.47 -24.43
C TYR A 21 4.23 10.60 -24.56
N PRO A 22 4.93 9.58 -25.11
CA PRO A 22 6.32 9.74 -25.48
C PRO A 22 6.45 10.72 -26.67
N PRO A 23 7.57 11.41 -26.81
CA PRO A 23 7.79 12.31 -27.95
C PRO A 23 7.74 11.54 -29.27
N LYS A 24 7.17 12.15 -30.30
CA LYS A 24 6.74 11.56 -31.59
C LYS A 24 7.83 10.87 -32.43
N ASN A 25 9.08 10.77 -32.00
CA ASN A 25 10.20 10.24 -32.78
C ASN A 25 11.02 9.17 -32.07
N LEU A 26 10.48 8.49 -31.05
CA LEU A 26 11.17 7.35 -30.46
C LEU A 26 10.53 6.05 -30.96
N THR A 27 11.08 5.48 -32.00
CA THR A 27 10.74 4.11 -32.45
C THR A 27 11.37 3.14 -31.45
N ILE A 28 10.66 2.84 -30.36
CA ILE A 28 11.01 1.74 -29.47
C ILE A 28 10.53 0.46 -30.16
N PRO A 29 11.41 -0.50 -30.49
CA PRO A 29 10.95 -1.79 -30.98
C PRO A 29 10.03 -2.42 -29.93
N PRO A 30 8.96 -3.15 -30.32
CA PRO A 30 8.12 -3.83 -29.37
C PRO A 30 8.94 -4.92 -28.69
N VAL A 31 9.52 -4.61 -27.54
CA VAL A 31 10.01 -5.63 -26.63
C VAL A 31 8.77 -6.33 -26.11
N LEU A 32 8.44 -7.47 -26.72
CA LEU A 32 7.48 -8.41 -26.19
C LEU A 32 8.04 -8.92 -24.84
N CYS A 33 7.77 -8.20 -23.78
CA CYS A 33 8.01 -8.68 -22.42
C CYS A 33 7.01 -9.79 -22.13
N HIS A 34 7.36 -11.03 -22.49
CA HIS A 34 6.57 -12.24 -22.20
C HIS A 34 6.58 -12.61 -20.70
N ARG A 35 7.12 -11.77 -19.79
CA ARG A 35 7.31 -12.09 -18.37
C ARG A 35 6.96 -10.95 -17.41
N CYS A 36 5.98 -10.14 -17.72
CA CYS A 36 5.43 -9.27 -16.66
C CYS A 36 4.16 -9.96 -16.08
N PRO A 37 4.27 -10.70 -14.96
CA PRO A 37 3.13 -11.39 -14.36
C PRO A 37 2.14 -10.45 -13.67
N MET A 38 2.31 -9.13 -13.83
CA MET A 38 1.60 -8.13 -13.04
C MET A 38 0.67 -7.20 -13.83
N ARG A 39 0.18 -7.58 -14.99
CA ARG A 39 -0.93 -6.81 -15.58
C ARG A 39 -2.25 -7.21 -14.95
N ALA A 40 -2.58 -6.52 -13.86
CA ALA A 40 -3.91 -6.64 -13.27
C ALA A 40 -4.99 -6.31 -14.31
N ASN A 41 -6.08 -7.07 -14.34
CA ASN A 41 -7.24 -6.72 -15.13
C ASN A 41 -8.01 -5.60 -14.40
N TYR A 42 -7.72 -4.34 -14.73
CA TYR A 42 -8.37 -3.18 -14.11
C TYR A 42 -9.84 -2.98 -14.49
N ARG A 43 -10.36 -3.79 -15.40
CA ARG A 43 -11.77 -3.69 -15.82
C ARG A 43 -12.72 -4.50 -14.94
N MET A 44 -12.21 -5.53 -14.25
CA MET A 44 -13.00 -6.36 -13.38
C MET A 44 -12.89 -5.88 -11.93
N GLN A 45 -14.01 -5.93 -11.21
CA GLN A 45 -14.01 -5.70 -9.77
C GLN A 45 -13.14 -6.73 -9.07
N ARG A 46 -12.42 -6.29 -8.05
CA ARG A 46 -11.58 -7.15 -7.21
C ARG A 46 -12.09 -7.14 -5.79
N LEU A 47 -12.06 -8.28 -5.14
CA LEU A 47 -12.56 -8.48 -3.79
C LEU A 47 -11.57 -9.31 -2.97
N TYR A 48 -11.22 -8.82 -1.80
CA TYR A 48 -10.49 -9.61 -0.81
C TYR A 48 -11.44 -10.56 -0.10
N VAL A 49 -11.00 -11.81 0.09
CA VAL A 49 -11.74 -12.84 0.82
C VAL A 49 -10.79 -13.56 1.79
N GLU A 50 -11.31 -14.10 2.88
CA GLU A 50 -10.48 -14.86 3.83
C GLU A 50 -10.44 -16.35 3.52
N ASN A 51 -11.39 -16.81 2.70
CA ASN A 51 -11.54 -18.20 2.31
C ASN A 51 -10.36 -18.72 1.50
N GLU A 52 -10.09 -20.00 1.60
CA GLU A 52 -9.14 -20.68 0.71
C GLU A 52 -9.69 -20.70 -0.72
N LEU A 53 -8.82 -20.44 -1.69
CA LEU A 53 -9.19 -20.36 -3.10
C LEU A 53 -8.72 -21.61 -3.84
N ARG A 54 -9.67 -22.42 -4.32
CA ARG A 54 -9.43 -23.61 -5.13
C ARG A 54 -10.48 -23.70 -6.24
N ALA A 55 -10.06 -24.10 -7.42
CA ALA A 55 -10.96 -24.24 -8.56
C ALA A 55 -12.16 -25.17 -8.24
N GLY A 56 -13.38 -24.71 -8.54
CA GLY A 56 -14.62 -25.44 -8.34
C GLY A 56 -15.08 -25.60 -6.90
N VAL A 57 -14.39 -25.00 -5.92
CA VAL A 57 -14.80 -25.06 -4.50
C VAL A 57 -15.47 -23.73 -4.12
N SER A 58 -16.80 -23.71 -4.15
CA SER A 58 -17.58 -22.53 -3.80
C SER A 58 -17.50 -22.21 -2.30
N PHE A 59 -17.52 -20.93 -1.97
CA PHE A 59 -17.56 -20.43 -0.59
C PHE A 59 -18.56 -19.27 -0.46
N ASP A 60 -19.02 -19.02 0.77
CA ASP A 60 -19.93 -17.90 1.06
C ASP A 60 -19.17 -16.58 1.05
N ALA A 61 -19.61 -15.64 0.22
CA ALA A 61 -19.02 -14.30 0.12
C ALA A 61 -19.19 -13.46 1.40
N GLY A 62 -20.10 -13.84 2.28
CA GLY A 62 -20.50 -13.06 3.44
C GLY A 62 -21.48 -11.93 3.10
N ALA A 63 -22.21 -11.47 4.11
CA ALA A 63 -23.32 -10.51 3.91
C ALA A 63 -22.88 -9.17 3.31
N GLN A 64 -21.72 -8.66 3.71
CA GLN A 64 -21.20 -7.36 3.24
C GLN A 64 -20.81 -7.45 1.76
N ALA A 65 -20.02 -8.44 1.36
CA ALA A 65 -19.62 -8.64 -0.02
C ALA A 65 -20.81 -8.97 -0.91
N ALA A 66 -21.74 -9.83 -0.45
CA ALA A 66 -22.98 -10.13 -1.17
C ALA A 66 -23.78 -8.86 -1.45
N HIS A 67 -23.99 -8.01 -0.43
CA HIS A 67 -24.70 -6.72 -0.60
C HIS A 67 -23.95 -5.80 -1.59
N TYR A 68 -22.65 -5.68 -1.47
CA TYR A 68 -21.84 -4.85 -2.36
C TYR A 68 -21.94 -5.31 -3.82
N LEU A 69 -21.70 -6.60 -4.08
CA LEU A 69 -21.73 -7.14 -5.44
C LEU A 69 -23.13 -7.06 -6.07
N THR A 70 -24.19 -7.44 -5.33
CA THR A 70 -25.53 -7.53 -5.91
C THR A 70 -26.32 -6.23 -5.90
N HIS A 71 -26.19 -5.39 -4.88
CA HIS A 71 -26.98 -4.16 -4.73
C HIS A 71 -26.24 -2.90 -5.19
N VAL A 72 -24.95 -2.79 -4.89
CA VAL A 72 -24.16 -1.61 -5.30
C VAL A 72 -23.70 -1.77 -6.74
N LEU A 73 -23.04 -2.88 -7.07
CA LEU A 73 -22.51 -3.15 -8.41
C LEU A 73 -23.56 -3.76 -9.35
N ARG A 74 -24.69 -4.23 -8.80
CA ARG A 74 -25.81 -4.85 -9.54
C ARG A 74 -25.41 -6.05 -10.39
N MET A 75 -24.42 -6.79 -9.91
CA MET A 75 -23.98 -8.03 -10.54
C MET A 75 -25.04 -9.12 -10.40
N LYS A 76 -25.08 -10.03 -11.38
CA LYS A 76 -26.07 -11.09 -11.51
C LYS A 76 -25.42 -12.47 -11.38
N GLU A 77 -26.25 -13.50 -11.31
CA GLU A 77 -25.81 -14.89 -11.43
C GLU A 77 -24.98 -15.10 -12.70
N GLY A 78 -23.85 -15.76 -12.54
CA GLY A 78 -22.89 -16.00 -13.63
C GLY A 78 -21.94 -14.86 -13.94
N ASP A 79 -22.15 -13.64 -13.40
CA ASP A 79 -21.15 -12.59 -13.54
C ASP A 79 -19.87 -12.98 -12.80
N GLU A 80 -18.74 -12.44 -13.28
CA GLU A 80 -17.42 -12.79 -12.79
C GLU A 80 -16.79 -11.64 -12.00
N VAL A 81 -16.08 -11.98 -10.92
CA VAL A 81 -15.30 -11.08 -10.07
C VAL A 81 -13.92 -11.68 -9.85
N LEU A 82 -12.90 -10.83 -9.67
CA LEU A 82 -11.60 -11.28 -9.22
C LEU A 82 -11.58 -11.37 -7.71
N VAL A 83 -11.10 -12.48 -7.17
CA VAL A 83 -10.95 -12.69 -5.72
C VAL A 83 -9.51 -13.01 -5.38
N PHE A 84 -9.06 -12.57 -4.22
CA PHE A 84 -7.72 -12.87 -3.68
C PHE A 84 -7.75 -12.91 -2.15
N ASN A 85 -6.78 -13.59 -1.54
CA ASN A 85 -6.71 -13.75 -0.09
C ASN A 85 -5.32 -13.53 0.51
N GLY A 86 -4.36 -13.09 -0.28
CA GLY A 86 -2.98 -12.87 0.16
C GLY A 86 -2.11 -14.14 0.22
N ARG A 87 -2.63 -15.30 -0.19
CA ARG A 87 -1.95 -16.61 -0.10
C ARG A 87 -2.03 -17.42 -1.38
N ASP A 88 -3.21 -17.44 -2.00
CA ASP A 88 -3.53 -18.35 -3.10
C ASP A 88 -3.50 -17.67 -4.47
N GLY A 89 -3.01 -16.42 -4.53
CA GLY A 89 -3.01 -15.60 -5.74
C GLY A 89 -4.36 -14.99 -6.04
N GLU A 90 -4.55 -14.55 -7.30
CA GLU A 90 -5.81 -13.97 -7.78
C GLU A 90 -6.55 -14.99 -8.62
N TRP A 91 -7.84 -15.11 -8.36
CA TRP A 91 -8.72 -16.04 -9.05
C TRP A 91 -9.92 -15.31 -9.64
N LYS A 92 -10.33 -15.73 -10.81
CA LYS A 92 -11.62 -15.35 -11.37
C LYS A 92 -12.70 -16.27 -10.77
N ALA A 93 -13.72 -15.66 -10.18
CA ALA A 93 -14.80 -16.38 -9.53
C ALA A 93 -16.16 -15.97 -10.10
N SER A 94 -17.06 -16.93 -10.25
CA SER A 94 -18.43 -16.72 -10.70
C SER A 94 -19.37 -16.51 -9.51
N LEU A 95 -20.34 -15.60 -9.67
CA LEU A 95 -21.38 -15.33 -8.69
C LEU A 95 -22.49 -16.39 -8.78
N GLN A 96 -22.78 -17.04 -7.66
CA GLN A 96 -23.84 -18.06 -7.54
C GLN A 96 -24.80 -17.71 -6.38
N PRO A 97 -25.92 -17.02 -6.65
CA PRO A 97 -26.91 -16.72 -5.62
C PRO A 97 -27.54 -18.01 -5.06
N GLU A 98 -27.54 -18.16 -3.73
CA GLU A 98 -28.18 -19.27 -3.02
C GLU A 98 -29.37 -18.75 -2.22
N GLY A 99 -30.57 -18.90 -2.76
CA GLY A 99 -31.78 -18.35 -2.17
C GLY A 99 -31.82 -16.84 -2.19
N ARG A 100 -32.40 -16.21 -1.13
CA ARG A 100 -32.62 -14.75 -1.10
C ARG A 100 -31.50 -13.94 -0.41
N LYS A 101 -30.61 -14.59 0.34
CA LYS A 101 -29.70 -13.89 1.27
C LYS A 101 -28.24 -14.31 1.17
N ARG A 102 -27.96 -15.42 0.50
CA ARG A 102 -26.59 -15.93 0.39
C ARG A 102 -26.07 -15.75 -1.03
N LEU A 103 -24.82 -15.41 -1.13
CA LEU A 103 -24.09 -15.37 -2.39
C LEU A 103 -22.86 -16.25 -2.23
N LEU A 104 -22.78 -17.28 -3.05
CA LEU A 104 -21.58 -18.09 -3.16
C LEU A 104 -20.70 -17.52 -4.28
N LEU A 105 -19.41 -17.62 -4.10
CA LEU A 105 -18.41 -17.36 -5.12
C LEU A 105 -17.70 -18.68 -5.44
N GLU A 106 -17.68 -19.05 -6.71
CA GLU A 106 -16.98 -20.23 -7.20
C GLU A 106 -15.73 -19.83 -7.96
N PRO A 107 -14.51 -20.06 -7.41
CA PRO A 107 -13.28 -19.83 -8.13
C PRO A 107 -13.19 -20.76 -9.35
N LEU A 108 -12.96 -20.17 -10.53
CA LEU A 108 -12.91 -20.90 -11.81
C LEU A 108 -11.46 -21.16 -12.24
N GLU A 109 -10.67 -20.10 -12.33
CA GLU A 109 -9.28 -20.15 -12.79
C GLU A 109 -8.39 -19.16 -12.04
N GLN A 110 -7.15 -19.52 -11.81
CA GLN A 110 -6.16 -18.62 -11.24
C GLN A 110 -5.63 -17.67 -12.34
N THR A 111 -5.87 -16.38 -12.17
CA THR A 111 -5.45 -15.35 -13.14
C THR A 111 -4.03 -14.86 -12.89
N ARG A 112 -3.59 -14.86 -11.62
CA ARG A 112 -2.22 -14.49 -11.23
C ARG A 112 -1.76 -15.36 -10.05
N PRO A 113 -0.52 -15.87 -10.05
CA PRO A 113 0.04 -16.56 -8.91
C PRO A 113 0.28 -15.58 -7.75
N GLN A 114 0.36 -16.09 -6.51
CA GLN A 114 0.72 -15.29 -5.35
C GLN A 114 2.18 -14.82 -5.46
N PRO A 115 2.45 -13.52 -5.47
CA PRO A 115 3.81 -13.01 -5.43
C PRO A 115 4.41 -13.19 -4.03
N LYS A 116 5.75 -13.15 -3.96
CA LYS A 116 6.41 -13.08 -2.66
C LYS A 116 6.03 -11.79 -1.94
N PRO A 117 5.76 -11.83 -0.62
CA PRO A 117 5.54 -10.62 0.15
C PRO A 117 6.75 -9.67 0.05
N SER A 118 6.48 -8.38 0.01
CA SER A 118 7.54 -7.37 0.07
C SER A 118 8.23 -7.39 1.44
N GLU A 119 9.53 -7.19 1.44
CA GLU A 119 10.34 -7.14 2.67
C GLU A 119 10.44 -5.72 3.26
N LEU A 120 9.84 -4.72 2.61
CA LEU A 120 9.85 -3.34 3.10
C LEU A 120 8.90 -3.18 4.30
N ILE A 121 9.46 -2.78 5.44
CA ILE A 121 8.69 -2.38 6.63
C ILE A 121 8.49 -0.87 6.58
N TYR A 122 7.25 -0.43 6.44
CA TYR A 122 6.92 0.97 6.58
C TYR A 122 6.61 1.32 8.03
N CYS A 123 7.52 2.05 8.67
CA CYS A 123 7.45 2.51 10.05
C CYS A 123 7.01 3.98 10.04
N PHE A 124 5.96 4.33 10.75
CA PHE A 124 5.41 5.68 10.65
C PHE A 124 4.83 6.18 11.98
N ALA A 125 5.02 7.46 12.24
CA ALA A 125 4.28 8.12 13.29
C ALA A 125 2.82 8.31 12.85
N PRO A 126 1.82 7.84 13.65
CA PRO A 126 0.42 7.98 13.29
C PRO A 126 0.00 9.43 13.11
N LEU A 127 -0.65 9.73 11.99
CA LEU A 127 -1.23 11.02 11.67
C LEU A 127 -2.70 11.11 12.05
N LYS A 128 -3.31 12.29 11.94
CA LYS A 128 -4.77 12.47 12.11
C LYS A 128 -5.53 11.67 11.04
N GLN A 129 -6.71 11.16 11.40
CA GLN A 129 -7.46 10.12 10.68
C GLN A 129 -7.42 10.20 9.15
N GLY A 130 -7.85 11.29 8.53
CA GLY A 130 -7.92 11.37 7.05
C GLY A 130 -6.56 11.24 6.34
N ARG A 131 -5.48 11.75 6.96
CA ARG A 131 -4.12 11.59 6.43
C ARG A 131 -3.56 10.21 6.70
N LEU A 132 -3.91 9.60 7.83
CA LEU A 132 -3.52 8.23 8.14
C LEU A 132 -4.10 7.26 7.10
N ASP A 133 -5.39 7.37 6.79
CA ASP A 133 -6.05 6.53 5.80
C ASP A 133 -5.36 6.65 4.43
N TYR A 134 -5.11 7.89 3.98
CA TYR A 134 -4.37 8.15 2.75
C TYR A 134 -2.97 7.54 2.76
N MET A 135 -2.22 7.72 3.84
CA MET A 135 -0.86 7.21 3.99
C MET A 135 -0.81 5.69 3.97
N VAL A 136 -1.76 5.02 4.63
CA VAL A 136 -1.88 3.55 4.59
C VAL A 136 -2.17 3.07 3.18
N GLN A 137 -3.11 3.70 2.47
CA GLN A 137 -3.40 3.37 1.08
C GLN A 137 -2.14 3.49 0.21
N LYS A 138 -1.43 4.63 0.31
CA LYS A 138 -0.21 4.84 -0.47
C LYS A 138 0.92 3.88 -0.09
N ALA A 139 1.04 3.49 1.16
CA ALA A 139 2.02 2.50 1.58
C ALA A 139 1.76 1.12 0.92
N VAL A 140 0.51 0.71 0.82
CA VAL A 140 0.12 -0.52 0.11
C VAL A 140 0.42 -0.41 -1.39
N GLU A 141 0.00 0.69 -2.02
CA GLU A 141 0.26 0.96 -3.44
C GLU A 141 1.76 0.96 -3.78
N MET A 142 2.59 1.46 -2.85
CA MET A 142 4.05 1.53 -2.97
C MET A 142 4.75 0.24 -2.54
N GLY A 143 4.00 -0.81 -2.20
CA GLY A 143 4.54 -2.14 -1.93
C GLY A 143 5.12 -2.34 -0.53
N ALA A 144 4.63 -1.65 0.50
CA ALA A 144 4.98 -1.98 1.87
C ALA A 144 4.45 -3.37 2.25
N GLY A 145 5.33 -4.25 2.76
CA GLY A 145 4.97 -5.59 3.24
C GLY A 145 4.57 -5.62 4.71
N VAL A 146 4.95 -4.61 5.47
CA VAL A 146 4.58 -4.44 6.88
C VAL A 146 4.26 -2.97 7.16
N LEU A 147 3.21 -2.73 7.92
CA LEU A 147 2.83 -1.41 8.44
C LEU A 147 3.07 -1.39 9.95
N GLN A 148 4.10 -0.68 10.40
CA GLN A 148 4.49 -0.56 11.79
C GLN A 148 4.28 0.86 12.31
N PRO A 149 3.20 1.14 13.04
CA PRO A 149 3.04 2.43 13.70
C PRO A 149 4.05 2.60 14.84
N VAL A 150 4.64 3.80 14.94
CA VAL A 150 5.65 4.14 15.95
C VAL A 150 5.25 5.44 16.66
N ILE A 151 5.05 5.37 17.96
CA ILE A 151 4.70 6.54 18.78
C ILE A 151 6.00 7.24 19.21
N THR A 152 6.27 8.37 18.57
CA THR A 152 7.41 9.25 18.86
C THR A 152 6.98 10.36 19.84
N GLN A 153 7.91 11.16 20.33
CA GLN A 153 7.65 12.24 21.28
C GLN A 153 6.63 13.26 20.75
N HIS A 154 6.68 13.59 19.46
CA HIS A 154 5.80 14.58 18.86
C HIS A 154 4.57 13.97 18.18
N THR A 155 4.30 12.69 18.38
CA THR A 155 3.10 12.03 17.85
C THR A 155 1.85 12.55 18.55
N GLN A 156 0.91 13.12 17.78
CA GLN A 156 -0.33 13.67 18.32
C GLN A 156 -1.50 12.68 18.37
N ALA A 157 -1.47 11.63 17.55
CA ALA A 157 -2.53 10.65 17.45
C ALA A 157 -2.37 9.56 18.52
N LEU A 158 -3.22 9.57 19.54
CA LEU A 158 -3.13 8.66 20.69
C LEU A 158 -3.95 7.36 20.55
N ARG A 159 -4.90 7.30 19.60
CA ARG A 159 -5.75 6.13 19.38
C ARG A 159 -5.63 5.67 17.93
N LEU A 160 -4.99 4.56 17.76
CA LEU A 160 -4.83 3.89 16.49
C LEU A 160 -5.59 2.55 16.54
N GLY A 161 -6.58 2.38 15.67
CA GLY A 161 -7.26 1.09 15.51
C GLY A 161 -6.57 0.28 14.42
N THR A 162 -5.90 -0.81 14.78
CA THR A 162 -5.25 -1.73 13.83
C THR A 162 -6.24 -2.28 12.81
N GLU A 163 -7.47 -2.57 13.25
CA GLU A 163 -8.57 -2.99 12.36
C GLU A 163 -8.87 -1.97 11.26
N ARG A 164 -8.80 -0.68 11.56
CA ARG A 164 -9.00 0.38 10.56
C ARG A 164 -7.84 0.44 9.57
N ILE A 165 -6.61 0.29 10.04
CA ILE A 165 -5.43 0.22 9.17
C ILE A 165 -5.58 -0.96 8.22
N ARG A 166 -5.96 -2.14 8.75
CA ARG A 166 -6.19 -3.34 7.96
C ARG A 166 -7.29 -3.15 6.92
N ALA A 167 -8.42 -2.56 7.29
CA ALA A 167 -9.52 -2.27 6.36
C ALA A 167 -9.08 -1.36 5.21
N ASN A 168 -8.36 -0.27 5.51
CA ASN A 168 -7.80 0.63 4.50
C ASN A 168 -6.75 -0.06 3.61
N ALA A 169 -5.95 -0.97 4.18
CA ALA A 169 -4.97 -1.75 3.41
C ALA A 169 -5.65 -2.72 2.44
N ILE A 170 -6.74 -3.36 2.86
CA ILE A 170 -7.56 -4.23 2.00
C ILE A 170 -8.15 -3.42 0.85
N GLU A 171 -8.80 -2.28 1.14
CA GLU A 171 -9.38 -1.41 0.12
C GLU A 171 -8.35 -0.96 -0.91
N ALA A 172 -7.17 -0.54 -0.46
CA ALA A 172 -6.08 -0.15 -1.34
C ALA A 172 -5.60 -1.33 -2.22
N ALA A 173 -5.46 -2.51 -1.64
CA ALA A 173 -5.06 -3.72 -2.37
C ALA A 173 -6.07 -4.11 -3.45
N GLU A 174 -7.37 -4.02 -3.16
CA GLU A 174 -8.45 -4.23 -4.12
C GLU A 174 -8.36 -3.26 -5.29
N GLN A 175 -8.14 -1.97 -5.02
CA GLN A 175 -8.08 -0.92 -6.04
C GLN A 175 -6.81 -1.01 -6.91
N CYS A 176 -5.67 -1.30 -6.31
CA CYS A 176 -4.38 -1.27 -7.01
C CYS A 176 -3.92 -2.64 -7.53
N GLY A 177 -4.68 -3.70 -7.24
CA GLY A 177 -4.34 -5.05 -7.68
C GLY A 177 -3.12 -5.64 -6.98
N VAL A 178 -2.84 -5.20 -5.76
CA VAL A 178 -1.84 -5.78 -4.88
C VAL A 178 -2.41 -7.06 -4.27
N LEU A 179 -1.72 -8.18 -4.40
CA LEU A 179 -2.20 -9.47 -3.90
C LEU A 179 -1.67 -9.80 -2.51
N SER A 180 -0.53 -9.24 -2.11
CA SER A 180 0.05 -9.44 -0.78
C SER A 180 -0.38 -8.31 0.15
N LEU A 181 -1.28 -8.61 1.09
CA LEU A 181 -1.64 -7.63 2.12
C LEU A 181 -0.47 -7.42 3.08
N PRO A 182 -0.19 -6.17 3.49
CA PRO A 182 0.81 -5.92 4.50
C PRO A 182 0.38 -6.47 5.86
N ASP A 183 1.36 -6.91 6.65
CA ASP A 183 1.18 -7.20 8.08
C ASP A 183 0.94 -5.88 8.82
N CYS A 184 -0.26 -5.69 9.36
CA CYS A 184 -0.65 -4.50 10.10
C CYS A 184 -0.40 -4.70 11.59
N ARG A 185 0.66 -4.08 12.12
CA ARG A 185 1.11 -4.27 13.49
C ARG A 185 0.51 -3.28 14.46
N GLU A 186 0.48 -3.66 15.73
CA GLU A 186 0.16 -2.76 16.83
C GLU A 186 1.21 -1.66 16.97
N ALA A 187 0.77 -0.49 17.47
CA ALA A 187 1.66 0.63 17.67
C ALA A 187 2.69 0.34 18.77
N LEU A 188 3.95 0.64 18.51
CA LEU A 188 5.03 0.59 19.48
C LEU A 188 5.48 1.99 19.86
N ARG A 189 5.86 2.18 21.13
CA ARG A 189 6.61 3.37 21.53
C ARG A 189 7.99 3.33 20.88
N PHE A 190 8.54 4.49 20.58
CA PHE A 190 9.81 4.62 19.87
C PHE A 190 10.97 3.84 20.50
N ASP A 191 11.09 3.86 21.83
CA ASP A 191 12.07 3.06 22.58
C ASP A 191 11.90 1.56 22.34
N ARG A 192 10.68 1.07 22.48
CA ARG A 192 10.35 -0.36 22.27
C ARG A 192 10.49 -0.78 20.81
N PHE A 193 10.18 0.12 19.88
CA PHE A 193 10.38 -0.13 18.46
C PHE A 193 11.87 -0.38 18.15
N LEU A 194 12.77 0.44 18.67
CA LEU A 194 14.21 0.25 18.48
C LEU A 194 14.74 -0.99 19.18
N ASP A 195 14.29 -1.28 20.42
CA ASP A 195 14.67 -2.48 21.16
C ASP A 195 14.29 -3.78 20.45
N GLN A 196 13.17 -3.78 19.70
CA GLN A 196 12.66 -4.95 18.99
C GLN A 196 13.08 -4.98 17.51
N TRP A 197 13.83 -3.99 17.05
CA TRP A 197 14.24 -3.93 15.65
C TRP A 197 15.24 -5.05 15.32
N ASP A 198 14.97 -5.76 14.22
CA ASP A 198 15.93 -6.72 13.67
C ASP A 198 17.14 -5.96 13.06
N THR A 199 18.25 -5.95 13.77
CA THR A 199 19.46 -5.20 13.40
C THR A 199 20.16 -5.73 12.15
N SER A 200 19.76 -6.91 11.63
CA SER A 200 20.21 -7.40 10.33
C SER A 200 19.54 -6.65 9.18
N ARG A 201 18.47 -5.94 9.49
CA ARG A 201 17.64 -5.16 8.58
C ARG A 201 18.00 -3.68 8.69
N ARG A 202 18.28 -3.03 7.57
CA ARG A 202 18.56 -1.59 7.56
C ARG A 202 17.30 -0.80 7.90
N LEU A 203 17.46 0.24 8.75
CA LEU A 203 16.43 1.22 9.01
C LEU A 203 16.80 2.55 8.34
N ILE A 204 16.04 2.94 7.32
CA ILE A 204 16.19 4.22 6.64
C ILE A 204 15.22 5.20 7.30
N PHE A 205 15.70 6.35 7.78
CA PHE A 205 14.79 7.37 8.29
C PHE A 205 14.96 8.69 7.54
N CYS A 206 13.85 9.40 7.37
CA CYS A 206 13.84 10.68 6.71
C CYS A 206 14.18 11.78 7.72
N ASP A 207 15.29 12.44 7.48
CA ASP A 207 15.84 13.50 8.35
C ASP A 207 15.86 14.83 7.61
N GLU A 208 14.97 15.75 8.00
CA GLU A 208 14.89 17.10 7.43
C GLU A 208 16.10 17.98 7.75
N GLY A 209 16.85 17.65 8.80
CA GLY A 209 18.08 18.34 9.21
C GLY A 209 19.36 17.73 8.65
N HIS A 210 19.27 16.85 7.63
CA HIS A 210 20.45 16.24 7.03
C HIS A 210 21.30 17.27 6.24
N GLU A 211 22.62 17.16 6.30
CA GLU A 211 23.54 18.12 5.65
C GLU A 211 23.50 18.05 4.11
N SER A 212 23.19 16.88 3.55
CA SER A 212 23.08 16.68 2.10
C SER A 212 21.63 16.76 1.66
N ASP A 213 21.38 17.30 0.47
CA ASP A 213 20.05 17.34 -0.18
C ASP A 213 19.84 16.22 -1.19
N ASP A 214 20.79 15.29 -1.35
CA ASP A 214 20.75 14.22 -2.35
C ASP A 214 20.48 12.82 -1.73
N PRO A 215 19.22 12.40 -1.67
CA PRO A 215 18.87 11.07 -1.17
C PRO A 215 19.35 9.93 -2.08
N LEU A 216 19.45 10.17 -3.39
CA LEU A 216 19.84 9.12 -4.34
C LEU A 216 21.30 8.71 -4.16
N SER A 217 22.19 9.68 -3.95
CA SER A 217 23.61 9.40 -3.68
C SER A 217 23.77 8.49 -2.46
N ILE A 218 23.01 8.76 -1.39
CA ILE A 218 23.04 7.95 -0.17
C ILE A 218 22.49 6.54 -0.45
N LEU A 219 21.28 6.44 -1.05
CA LEU A 219 20.61 5.16 -1.28
C LEU A 219 21.38 4.26 -2.24
N THR A 220 21.98 4.80 -3.30
CA THR A 220 22.78 4.01 -4.28
C THR A 220 24.07 3.46 -3.69
N GLY A 221 24.58 4.07 -2.61
CA GLY A 221 25.72 3.55 -1.85
C GLY A 221 25.38 2.39 -0.91
N LEU A 222 24.09 2.01 -0.78
CA LEU A 222 23.65 0.93 0.09
C LEU A 222 23.53 -0.38 -0.67
N GLU A 223 23.90 -1.48 0.00
CA GLU A 223 23.63 -2.80 -0.53
C GLU A 223 22.11 -3.12 -0.47
N PRO A 224 21.53 -3.70 -1.53
CA PRO A 224 20.16 -4.16 -1.53
C PRO A 224 19.91 -5.21 -0.45
N GLY A 225 18.76 -5.15 0.21
CA GLY A 225 18.42 -6.10 1.23
C GLY A 225 17.16 -5.70 2.01
N PRO A 226 16.74 -6.52 2.96
CA PRO A 226 15.60 -6.23 3.81
C PRO A 226 15.76 -4.88 4.49
N SER A 227 14.76 -4.02 4.40
CA SER A 227 14.82 -2.66 4.93
C SER A 227 13.53 -2.21 5.57
N GLY A 228 13.64 -1.23 6.44
CA GLY A 228 12.53 -0.44 6.93
C GLY A 228 12.69 1.02 6.58
N LEU A 229 11.59 1.71 6.41
CA LEU A 229 11.54 3.14 6.18
C LEU A 229 10.77 3.81 7.32
N LEU A 230 11.42 4.70 8.06
CA LEU A 230 10.83 5.40 9.20
C LEU A 230 10.51 6.85 8.84
N ILE A 231 9.24 7.22 8.97
CA ILE A 231 8.73 8.59 8.75
C ILE A 231 8.20 9.14 10.07
N GLY A 232 8.72 10.30 10.46
CA GLY A 232 8.29 11.03 11.67
C GLY A 232 6.91 11.68 11.54
N PRO A 233 6.39 12.23 12.65
CA PRO A 233 5.15 13.01 12.66
C PRO A 233 5.37 14.40 12.04
N GLU A 234 4.29 15.20 11.93
CA GLU A 234 4.37 16.58 11.41
C GLU A 234 5.31 17.50 12.23
N GLY A 235 5.55 17.20 13.49
CA GLY A 235 6.50 17.93 14.34
C GLY A 235 7.93 17.38 14.30
N GLY A 236 8.24 16.43 13.40
CA GLY A 236 9.52 15.77 13.31
C GLY A 236 9.85 14.87 14.51
N PHE A 237 11.08 14.34 14.52
CA PHE A 237 11.64 13.66 15.68
C PHE A 237 12.15 14.67 16.70
N SER A 238 12.15 14.31 18.00
CA SER A 238 12.85 15.12 18.98
C SER A 238 14.35 15.05 18.74
N GLU A 239 15.09 16.03 19.31
CA GLU A 239 16.56 16.03 19.15
C GLU A 239 17.19 14.77 19.75
N GLU A 240 16.66 14.28 20.87
CA GLU A 240 17.12 13.04 21.50
C GLU A 240 16.83 11.81 20.63
N GLU A 241 15.64 11.72 20.04
CA GLU A 241 15.27 10.63 19.12
C GLU A 241 16.16 10.66 17.87
N ARG A 242 16.38 11.86 17.30
CA ARG A 242 17.22 12.06 16.13
C ARG A 242 18.67 11.66 16.40
N GLN A 243 19.25 12.12 17.52
CA GLN A 243 20.62 11.76 17.92
C GLN A 243 20.75 10.26 18.18
N LEU A 244 19.73 9.63 18.77
CA LEU A 244 19.73 8.17 18.98
C LEU A 244 19.74 7.45 17.63
N LEU A 245 18.89 7.82 16.68
CA LEU A 245 18.86 7.21 15.34
C LEU A 245 20.24 7.34 14.63
N HIS A 246 20.87 8.49 14.69
CA HIS A 246 22.20 8.69 14.09
C HIS A 246 23.34 7.84 14.70
N ARG A 247 23.19 7.39 15.95
CA ARG A 247 24.22 6.56 16.63
C ARG A 247 24.10 5.08 16.30
N LEU A 248 22.97 4.64 15.76
CA LEU A 248 22.70 3.21 15.50
C LEU A 248 23.34 2.75 14.18
N PRO A 249 24.18 1.72 14.17
CA PRO A 249 24.95 1.33 12.97
C PRO A 249 24.09 0.77 11.83
N PHE A 250 22.88 0.29 12.13
CA PHE A 250 21.93 -0.22 11.15
C PHE A 250 20.99 0.87 10.60
N VAL A 251 21.12 2.11 11.07
CA VAL A 251 20.31 3.26 10.65
C VAL A 251 21.02 4.06 9.58
N THR A 252 20.26 4.51 8.59
CA THR A 252 20.73 5.43 7.54
C THR A 252 19.76 6.59 7.44
N ALA A 253 20.25 7.81 7.64
CA ALA A 253 19.48 9.02 7.44
C ALA A 253 19.47 9.41 5.96
N ILE A 254 18.32 9.82 5.43
CA ILE A 254 18.21 10.40 4.09
C ILE A 254 17.45 11.73 4.13
N PRO A 255 17.89 12.74 3.37
CA PRO A 255 17.08 13.92 3.09
C PRO A 255 15.97 13.61 2.09
N LEU A 256 14.99 14.49 1.97
CA LEU A 256 13.97 14.45 0.90
C LEU A 256 13.96 15.76 0.10
N GLY A 257 15.17 16.32 -0.14
CA GLY A 257 15.37 17.55 -0.87
C GLY A 257 15.19 18.82 -0.01
N PRO A 258 15.31 20.02 -0.61
CA PRO A 258 15.47 21.29 0.10
C PRO A 258 14.17 21.88 0.66
N ARG A 259 13.06 21.18 0.58
CA ARG A 259 11.76 21.66 1.06
C ARG A 259 11.23 20.76 2.17
N ILE A 260 10.61 21.37 3.18
CA ILE A 260 9.88 20.63 4.19
C ILE A 260 8.66 19.97 3.55
N LEU A 261 8.62 18.64 3.56
CA LEU A 261 7.49 17.85 3.10
C LEU A 261 6.55 17.52 4.27
N ARG A 262 5.26 17.47 4.00
CA ARG A 262 4.33 16.88 4.97
C ARG A 262 4.59 15.39 5.10
N ALA A 263 4.32 14.80 6.26
CA ALA A 263 4.61 13.40 6.55
C ALA A 263 3.98 12.42 5.53
N ASP A 264 2.76 12.69 5.05
CA ASP A 264 2.11 11.91 3.99
C ASP A 264 2.84 12.03 2.63
N THR A 265 3.28 13.22 2.26
CA THR A 265 4.09 13.45 1.04
C THR A 265 5.48 12.82 1.18
N ALA A 266 6.13 13.00 2.35
CA ALA A 266 7.43 12.41 2.66
C ALA A 266 7.38 10.89 2.55
N ALA A 267 6.30 10.26 3.03
CA ALA A 267 6.09 8.82 2.93
C ALA A 267 6.09 8.32 1.48
N VAL A 268 5.29 8.95 0.60
CA VAL A 268 5.22 8.57 -0.82
C VAL A 268 6.57 8.79 -1.52
N ALA A 269 7.20 9.95 -1.31
CA ALA A 269 8.47 10.28 -1.93
C ALA A 269 9.58 9.33 -1.49
N ALA A 270 9.70 9.07 -0.19
CA ALA A 270 10.73 8.18 0.34
C ALA A 270 10.51 6.72 -0.09
N MET A 271 9.27 6.21 -0.04
CA MET A 271 8.96 4.86 -0.52
C MET A 271 9.29 4.71 -2.01
N ALA A 272 8.98 5.71 -2.85
CA ALA A 272 9.32 5.67 -4.27
C ALA A 272 10.84 5.56 -4.49
N LEU A 273 11.63 6.36 -3.76
CA LEU A 273 13.09 6.32 -3.84
C LEU A 273 13.65 4.97 -3.35
N VAL A 274 13.18 4.50 -2.21
CA VAL A 274 13.62 3.22 -1.64
C VAL A 274 13.26 2.05 -2.56
N GLN A 275 12.04 2.00 -3.09
CA GLN A 275 11.62 0.94 -4.01
C GLN A 275 12.39 0.98 -5.34
N ALA A 276 12.67 2.16 -5.87
CA ALA A 276 13.41 2.30 -7.12
C ALA A 276 14.91 1.92 -6.98
N VAL A 277 15.50 2.17 -5.81
CA VAL A 277 16.95 1.96 -5.61
C VAL A 277 17.25 0.63 -4.92
N LEU A 278 16.48 0.24 -3.92
CA LEU A 278 16.75 -0.92 -3.07
C LEU A 278 15.68 -2.02 -3.15
N GLY A 279 14.47 -1.67 -3.60
CA GLY A 279 13.29 -2.52 -3.54
C GLY A 279 12.98 -3.28 -4.83
N ASP A 280 11.71 -3.64 -4.96
CA ASP A 280 11.20 -4.52 -6.01
C ASP A 280 11.07 -3.87 -7.40
N TRP A 281 11.08 -2.52 -7.47
CA TRP A 281 11.06 -1.82 -8.76
C TRP A 281 12.36 -2.00 -9.57
N ARG A 282 13.48 -2.35 -8.91
CA ARG A 282 14.74 -2.68 -9.61
C ARG A 282 14.65 -3.90 -10.50
N ASN A 283 13.82 -4.88 -10.10
CA ASN A 283 13.73 -6.18 -10.76
C ASN A 283 12.49 -6.31 -11.66
N ALA A 284 11.79 -5.21 -11.90
CA ALA A 284 10.60 -5.18 -12.76
C ALA A 284 10.94 -5.19 -14.27
N ALA A 285 12.20 -5.44 -14.65
CA ALA A 285 12.67 -5.53 -16.03
C ALA A 285 12.73 -6.97 -16.55
#